data_d87bbd1d165893f3dd1291df15c37ec9
#
_entry.id   d87bbd1d165893f3dd1291df15c37ec9
#
_cell.length_a   1.000
_cell.length_b   1.000
_cell.length_c   1.000
_cell.angle_alpha   90.00
_cell.angle_beta   90.00
_cell.angle_gamma   90.00
#
_symmetry.space_group_name_H-M   'P 1'
#
loop_
_entity.id
_entity.type
_entity.pdbx_description
1 polymer ?
#
loop_
_entity_poly.entity_id
_entity_poly.type
_entity_poly.pdbx_seq_one_letter_code
_entity_poly.pdbx_strand_id
1 'polypeptide(L)'
;MVMERNLTGHEYVMRPTQTIQSRTDLRGVITFANRTLTDVSGYTREELVGSPHSILRHPHMPRTAYYVMWETIKAEKEFYGYVNNRAKNGDHYWVITYVGPHYSPEKVLDGFSSVRRSPLRERIPEWEEIYKKLNAVEAKYPRKEQCEAGKDWLLNYLHKNTRYDDLTQYVLSGL
;
A
#
# COMPACT_ATOMS: atom_id res chain seq x y z
N MET A 1 -5.79 5.55 -18.69
CA MET A 1 -4.58 4.88 -19.20
C MET A 1 -3.46 5.24 -18.25
N VAL A 2 -3.21 4.39 -17.24
CA VAL A 2 -2.07 4.58 -16.33
C VAL A 2 -0.83 4.23 -17.17
N MET A 3 0.03 5.23 -17.35
CA MET A 3 1.20 5.07 -18.19
C MET A 3 2.15 4.05 -17.60
N GLU A 4 2.35 2.93 -18.27
CA GLU A 4 3.46 1.97 -18.07
C GLU A 4 4.83 2.60 -18.35
N ARG A 5 4.90 3.93 -18.27
CA ARG A 5 6.09 4.69 -18.61
C ARG A 5 7.20 4.39 -17.59
N ASN A 6 8.19 3.65 -18.07
CA ASN A 6 9.50 3.46 -17.48
C ASN A 6 9.56 2.63 -16.20
N LEU A 7 8.91 1.45 -16.15
CA LEU A 7 9.29 0.45 -15.16
C LEU A 7 10.62 -0.18 -15.59
N THR A 8 11.60 -0.15 -14.69
CA THR A 8 12.92 -0.74 -14.93
C THR A 8 12.94 -2.25 -14.65
N GLY A 9 12.00 -2.73 -13.82
CA GLY A 9 12.01 -4.08 -13.27
C GLY A 9 13.07 -4.29 -12.19
N HIS A 10 13.86 -3.26 -11.86
CA HIS A 10 14.84 -3.32 -10.80
C HIS A 10 14.20 -3.03 -9.44
N GLU A 11 14.48 -3.88 -8.46
CA GLU A 11 14.02 -3.70 -7.09
C GLU A 11 15.08 -2.98 -6.23
N TYR A 12 14.69 -1.90 -5.59
CA TYR A 12 15.42 -1.35 -4.46
C TYR A 12 15.05 -2.14 -3.19
N VAL A 13 15.97 -2.93 -2.68
CA VAL A 13 15.76 -3.72 -1.46
C VAL A 13 16.00 -2.84 -0.23
N MET A 14 14.94 -2.55 0.53
CA MET A 14 15.06 -1.78 1.78
C MET A 14 15.89 -2.51 2.83
N ARG A 15 16.82 -1.79 3.46
CA ARG A 15 17.57 -2.30 4.60
C ARG A 15 16.66 -2.41 5.84
N PRO A 16 16.88 -3.42 6.73
CA PRO A 16 16.06 -3.58 7.94
C PRO A 16 16.03 -2.36 8.86
N THR A 17 17.07 -1.52 8.82
CA THR A 17 17.19 -0.28 9.62
C THR A 17 16.45 0.90 9.03
N GLN A 18 15.98 0.82 7.78
CA GLN A 18 15.26 1.90 7.13
C GLN A 18 13.78 1.90 7.54
N THR A 19 13.29 3.06 7.92
CA THR A 19 11.87 3.27 8.22
C THR A 19 11.38 4.46 7.43
N ILE A 20 10.41 4.22 6.54
CA ILE A 20 9.71 5.25 5.81
C ILE A 20 8.53 5.74 6.65
N GLN A 21 8.38 7.06 6.75
CA GLN A 21 7.23 7.69 7.42
C GLN A 21 6.63 8.76 6.52
N SER A 22 5.31 8.79 6.45
CA SER A 22 4.55 9.84 5.79
C SER A 22 3.24 10.10 6.51
N ARG A 23 2.68 11.30 6.30
CA ARG A 23 1.31 11.65 6.70
C ARG A 23 0.56 12.19 5.51
N THR A 24 -0.75 12.04 5.53
CA THR A 24 -1.64 12.64 4.54
C THR A 24 -2.78 13.37 5.25
N ASP A 25 -3.45 14.25 4.51
CA ASP A 25 -4.77 14.71 4.89
C ASP A 25 -5.82 13.59 4.69
N LEU A 26 -7.09 13.89 4.99
CA LEU A 26 -8.21 12.95 4.83
C LEU A 26 -8.48 12.54 3.37
N ARG A 27 -7.96 13.30 2.40
CA ARG A 27 -8.09 13.01 0.96
C ARG A 27 -6.91 12.19 0.43
N GLY A 28 -5.90 11.91 1.26
CA GLY A 28 -4.70 11.19 0.86
C GLY A 28 -3.63 12.07 0.19
N VAL A 29 -3.69 13.39 0.36
CA VAL A 29 -2.64 14.31 -0.07
C VAL A 29 -1.54 14.30 0.99
N ILE A 30 -0.29 14.11 0.56
CA ILE A 30 0.88 14.02 1.45
C ILE A 30 1.10 15.38 2.13
N THR A 31 1.14 15.37 3.46
CA THR A 31 1.43 16.55 4.29
C THR A 31 2.81 16.46 4.96
N PHE A 32 3.34 15.25 5.08
CA PHE A 32 4.67 14.99 5.64
C PHE A 32 5.34 13.80 4.95
N ALA A 33 6.63 13.92 4.70
CA ALA A 33 7.51 12.85 4.22
C ALA A 33 8.86 12.92 4.95
N ASN A 34 9.33 11.80 5.51
CA ASN A 34 10.66 11.75 6.12
C ASN A 34 11.76 11.57 5.07
N ARG A 35 13.00 11.77 5.49
CA ARG A 35 14.16 11.64 4.62
C ARG A 35 14.28 10.26 3.97
N THR A 36 13.99 9.19 4.71
CA THR A 36 14.05 7.84 4.15
C THR A 36 13.09 7.67 2.97
N LEU A 37 11.90 8.30 3.01
CA LEU A 37 10.98 8.26 1.88
C LEU A 37 11.57 8.96 0.65
N THR A 38 12.19 10.12 0.82
CA THR A 38 12.86 10.83 -0.31
C THR A 38 14.02 10.01 -0.88
N ASP A 39 14.85 9.45 0.00
CA ASP A 39 16.03 8.66 -0.40
C ASP A 39 15.62 7.37 -1.17
N VAL A 40 14.59 6.67 -0.72
CA VAL A 40 14.14 5.41 -1.33
C VAL A 40 13.31 5.65 -2.60
N SER A 41 12.43 6.64 -2.58
CA SER A 41 11.54 6.88 -3.71
C SER A 41 12.17 7.74 -4.82
N GLY A 42 13.27 8.46 -4.52
CA GLY A 42 13.91 9.38 -5.46
C GLY A 42 13.14 10.66 -5.74
N TYR A 43 12.00 10.88 -5.09
CA TYR A 43 11.29 12.16 -5.12
C TYR A 43 11.85 13.11 -4.08
N THR A 44 11.91 14.40 -4.38
CA THR A 44 12.21 15.41 -3.38
C THR A 44 11.02 15.61 -2.43
N ARG A 45 11.27 16.24 -1.29
CA ARG A 45 10.19 16.55 -0.34
C ARG A 45 9.15 17.50 -0.97
N GLU A 46 9.60 18.45 -1.75
CA GLU A 46 8.77 19.44 -2.45
C GLU A 46 7.87 18.78 -3.51
N GLU A 47 8.35 17.71 -4.14
CA GLU A 47 7.56 16.91 -5.09
C GLU A 47 6.53 16.02 -4.38
N LEU A 48 6.84 15.56 -3.16
CA LEU A 48 5.96 14.67 -2.40
C LEU A 48 4.87 15.43 -1.66
N VAL A 49 5.23 16.48 -0.90
CA VAL A 49 4.26 17.25 -0.10
C VAL A 49 3.32 18.03 -1.03
N GLY A 50 2.04 17.86 -0.83
CA GLY A 50 1.00 18.42 -1.71
C GLY A 50 0.58 17.51 -2.86
N SER A 51 1.32 16.42 -3.10
CA SER A 51 0.93 15.40 -4.10
C SER A 51 0.06 14.31 -3.48
N PRO A 52 -0.87 13.70 -4.27
CA PRO A 52 -1.59 12.53 -3.81
C PRO A 52 -0.62 11.38 -3.54
N HIS A 53 -0.84 10.63 -2.47
CA HIS A 53 0.05 9.51 -2.07
C HIS A 53 0.17 8.43 -3.16
N SER A 54 -0.78 8.38 -4.08
CA SER A 54 -0.75 7.49 -5.25
C SER A 54 0.42 7.77 -6.22
N ILE A 55 1.18 8.87 -6.04
CA ILE A 55 2.43 9.13 -6.78
C ILE A 55 3.43 7.98 -6.63
N LEU A 56 3.40 7.28 -5.49
CA LEU A 56 4.26 6.13 -5.19
C LEU A 56 3.68 4.79 -5.64
N ARG A 57 2.46 4.76 -6.19
CA ARG A 57 1.78 3.51 -6.51
C ARG A 57 2.44 2.80 -7.67
N HIS A 58 2.80 1.52 -7.46
CA HIS A 58 3.22 0.65 -8.56
C HIS A 58 1.99 0.23 -9.39
N PRO A 59 2.07 0.27 -10.74
CA PRO A 59 0.91 0.01 -11.60
C PRO A 59 0.37 -1.43 -11.50
N HIS A 60 1.19 -2.40 -11.10
CA HIS A 60 0.75 -3.78 -10.92
C HIS A 60 0.07 -4.05 -9.58
N MET A 61 0.04 -3.07 -8.66
CA MET A 61 -0.73 -3.21 -7.43
C MET A 61 -2.23 -3.19 -7.72
N PRO A 62 -2.99 -4.19 -7.22
CA PRO A 62 -4.43 -4.26 -7.47
C PRO A 62 -5.15 -3.08 -6.81
N ARG A 63 -6.23 -2.63 -7.43
CA ARG A 63 -7.08 -1.56 -6.88
C ARG A 63 -7.72 -1.98 -5.57
N THR A 64 -8.07 -3.26 -5.47
CA THR A 64 -8.65 -3.87 -4.26
C THR A 64 -7.79 -3.66 -3.02
N ALA A 65 -6.46 -3.76 -3.12
CA ALA A 65 -5.57 -3.55 -1.98
C ALA A 65 -5.74 -2.15 -1.37
N TYR A 66 -5.85 -1.12 -2.20
CA TYR A 66 -6.09 0.25 -1.75
C TYR A 66 -7.53 0.49 -1.33
N TYR A 67 -8.48 -0.18 -1.96
CA TYR A 67 -9.88 -0.11 -1.59
C TYR A 67 -10.10 -0.62 -0.16
N VAL A 68 -9.58 -1.80 0.17
CA VAL A 68 -9.63 -2.38 1.52
C VAL A 68 -8.89 -1.50 2.53
N MET A 69 -7.72 -0.98 2.16
CA MET A 69 -7.00 -0.01 2.99
C MET A 69 -7.88 1.21 3.32
N TRP A 70 -8.47 1.84 2.30
CA TRP A 70 -9.30 3.03 2.49
C TRP A 70 -10.55 2.76 3.34
N GLU A 71 -11.24 1.64 3.13
CA GLU A 71 -12.36 1.24 3.99
C GLU A 71 -11.93 1.11 5.45
N THR A 72 -10.78 0.47 5.68
CA THR A 72 -10.25 0.23 7.03
C THR A 72 -9.90 1.54 7.74
N ILE A 73 -9.11 2.42 7.10
CA ILE A 73 -8.65 3.64 7.76
C ILE A 73 -9.73 4.72 7.88
N LYS A 74 -10.71 4.75 6.97
CA LYS A 74 -11.90 5.62 7.10
C LYS A 74 -12.84 5.19 8.24
N ALA A 75 -12.80 3.92 8.60
CA ALA A 75 -13.45 3.41 9.79
C ALA A 75 -12.61 3.59 11.07
N GLU A 76 -11.57 4.45 11.01
CA GLU A 76 -10.63 4.74 12.09
C GLU A 76 -9.93 3.50 12.65
N LYS A 77 -9.76 2.47 11.80
CA LYS A 77 -9.02 1.24 12.11
C LYS A 77 -7.64 1.26 11.50
N GLU A 78 -6.77 0.41 12.01
CA GLU A 78 -5.42 0.22 11.53
C GLU A 78 -5.38 -0.78 10.37
N PHE A 79 -4.67 -0.43 9.31
CA PHE A 79 -4.42 -1.28 8.16
C PHE A 79 -2.96 -1.74 8.15
N TYR A 80 -2.76 -3.02 7.87
CA TYR A 80 -1.45 -3.59 7.59
C TYR A 80 -1.48 -4.30 6.22
N GLY A 81 -0.41 -4.17 5.45
CA GLY A 81 -0.32 -4.79 4.12
C GLY A 81 1.07 -4.81 3.54
N TYR A 82 1.34 -5.80 2.71
CA TYR A 82 2.50 -5.81 1.82
C TYR A 82 2.20 -4.92 0.62
N VAL A 83 3.07 -3.97 0.34
CA VAL A 83 2.86 -3.01 -0.75
C VAL A 83 4.12 -2.94 -1.61
N ASN A 84 3.92 -3.05 -2.91
CA ASN A 84 4.95 -2.71 -3.87
C ASN A 84 4.76 -1.26 -4.32
N ASN A 85 5.76 -0.43 -4.11
CA ASN A 85 5.78 0.96 -4.53
C ASN A 85 6.69 1.15 -5.74
N ARG A 86 6.46 2.25 -6.47
CA ARG A 86 7.30 2.68 -7.57
C ARG A 86 8.12 3.91 -7.17
N ALA A 87 9.40 3.89 -7.46
CA ALA A 87 10.29 5.04 -7.36
C ALA A 87 10.19 5.94 -8.60
N LYS A 88 10.68 7.15 -8.49
CA LYS A 88 10.66 8.17 -9.56
C LYS A 88 11.39 7.72 -10.83
N ASN A 89 12.50 6.98 -10.68
CA ASN A 89 13.28 6.45 -11.79
C ASN A 89 12.66 5.21 -12.46
N GLY A 90 11.55 4.68 -11.92
CA GLY A 90 10.89 3.49 -12.44
C GLY A 90 11.26 2.18 -11.74
N ASP A 91 12.19 2.21 -10.78
CA ASP A 91 12.45 1.09 -9.90
C ASP A 91 11.25 0.84 -8.98
N HIS A 92 11.23 -0.32 -8.33
CA HIS A 92 10.20 -0.62 -7.36
C HIS A 92 10.81 -1.04 -6.03
N TYR A 93 10.00 -0.98 -4.96
CA TYR A 93 10.41 -1.42 -3.63
C TYR A 93 9.23 -1.98 -2.85
N TRP A 94 9.45 -3.17 -2.28
CA TRP A 94 8.48 -3.81 -1.40
C TRP A 94 8.62 -3.32 0.03
N VAL A 95 7.48 -3.12 0.67
CA VAL A 95 7.40 -2.73 2.08
C VAL A 95 6.29 -3.51 2.79
N ILE A 96 6.46 -3.74 4.08
CA ILE A 96 5.34 -3.96 4.99
C ILE A 96 4.89 -2.59 5.48
N THR A 97 3.59 -2.31 5.31
CA THR A 97 2.99 -1.01 5.57
C THR A 97 2.01 -1.07 6.73
N TYR A 98 2.13 -0.14 7.64
CA TYR A 98 1.09 0.29 8.57
C TYR A 98 0.47 1.59 8.08
N VAL A 99 -0.85 1.70 8.13
CA VAL A 99 -1.58 2.98 7.95
C VAL A 99 -2.66 3.07 9.01
N GLY A 100 -2.71 4.17 9.73
CA GLY A 100 -3.71 4.40 10.76
C GLY A 100 -4.16 5.85 10.84
N PRO A 101 -5.22 6.12 11.61
CA PRO A 101 -5.74 7.47 11.80
C PRO A 101 -4.70 8.38 12.46
N HIS A 102 -4.70 9.65 12.06
CA HIS A 102 -3.94 10.71 12.70
C HIS A 102 -4.92 11.75 13.25
N TYR A 103 -4.71 12.13 14.49
CA TYR A 103 -5.56 13.11 15.19
C TYR A 103 -4.77 14.38 15.50
N SER A 104 -5.44 15.52 15.39
CA SER A 104 -4.93 16.80 15.86
C SER A 104 -4.76 16.83 17.38
N PRO A 105 -4.08 17.83 17.95
CA PRO A 105 -4.02 18.02 19.40
C PRO A 105 -5.40 18.09 20.07
N GLU A 106 -6.41 18.56 19.35
CA GLU A 106 -7.81 18.66 19.80
C GLU A 106 -8.56 17.32 19.66
N LYS A 107 -7.86 16.23 19.32
CA LYS A 107 -8.40 14.87 19.12
C LYS A 107 -9.42 14.77 17.98
N VAL A 108 -9.28 15.62 16.96
CA VAL A 108 -10.07 15.54 15.71
C VAL A 108 -9.28 14.77 14.69
N LEU A 109 -9.91 13.81 14.00
CA LEU A 109 -9.30 13.11 12.89
C LEU A 109 -8.98 14.10 11.77
N ASP A 110 -7.71 14.31 11.48
CA ASP A 110 -7.24 15.30 10.49
C ASP A 110 -6.45 14.69 9.34
N GLY A 111 -6.19 13.38 9.39
CA GLY A 111 -5.47 12.67 8.35
C GLY A 111 -5.12 11.23 8.69
N PHE A 112 -4.09 10.73 8.01
CA PHE A 112 -3.59 9.36 8.22
C PHE A 112 -2.07 9.37 8.31
N SER A 113 -1.54 8.53 9.22
CA SER A 113 -0.11 8.28 9.38
C SER A 113 0.25 6.93 8.79
N SER A 114 1.39 6.85 8.12
CA SER A 114 1.90 5.61 7.57
C SER A 114 3.36 5.38 7.99
N VAL A 115 3.63 4.14 8.41
CA VAL A 115 4.98 3.64 8.69
C VAL A 115 5.24 2.42 7.82
N ARG A 116 6.39 2.39 7.14
CA ARG A 116 6.77 1.29 6.24
C ARG A 116 8.18 0.84 6.55
N ARG A 117 8.37 -0.47 6.53
CA ARG A 117 9.65 -1.13 6.81
C ARG A 117 9.95 -2.18 5.74
N SER A 118 11.18 -2.69 5.79
CA SER A 118 11.56 -3.86 5.01
C SER A 118 10.62 -5.03 5.32
N PRO A 119 10.03 -5.67 4.31
CA PRO A 119 9.13 -6.82 4.49
C PRO A 119 9.93 -8.09 4.77
N LEU A 120 9.28 -9.13 5.27
CA LEU A 120 9.82 -10.49 5.24
C LEU A 120 9.94 -10.95 3.78
N ARG A 121 11.17 -11.13 3.32
CA ARG A 121 11.48 -11.41 1.91
C ARG A 121 10.85 -12.71 1.41
N GLU A 122 10.82 -13.73 2.25
CA GLU A 122 10.22 -15.04 1.95
C GLU A 122 8.73 -14.98 1.68
N ARG A 123 8.06 -13.92 2.12
CA ARG A 123 6.61 -13.73 1.89
C ARG A 123 6.29 -12.95 0.61
N ILE A 124 7.25 -12.31 -0.02
CA ILE A 124 7.00 -11.52 -1.23
C ILE A 124 6.42 -12.37 -2.37
N PRO A 125 6.95 -13.56 -2.70
CA PRO A 125 6.38 -14.38 -3.78
C PRO A 125 4.91 -14.75 -3.56
N GLU A 126 4.50 -14.96 -2.30
CA GLU A 126 3.10 -15.22 -1.95
C GLU A 126 2.22 -14.00 -2.27
N TRP A 127 2.66 -12.80 -1.88
CA TRP A 127 1.91 -11.56 -2.13
C TRP A 127 1.88 -11.20 -3.62
N GLU A 128 2.93 -11.47 -4.36
CA GLU A 128 2.95 -11.33 -5.83
C GLU A 128 1.87 -12.22 -6.48
N GLU A 129 1.76 -13.46 -6.04
CA GLU A 129 0.76 -14.40 -6.56
C GLU A 129 -0.67 -13.98 -6.16
N ILE A 130 -0.90 -13.54 -4.91
CA ILE A 130 -2.19 -13.00 -4.47
C ILE A 130 -2.58 -11.79 -5.32
N TYR A 131 -1.67 -10.84 -5.52
CA TYR A 131 -1.95 -9.63 -6.28
C TYR A 131 -2.15 -9.88 -7.78
N LYS A 132 -1.42 -10.84 -8.34
CA LYS A 132 -1.66 -11.32 -9.71
C LYS A 132 -3.06 -11.90 -9.87
N LYS A 133 -3.51 -12.72 -8.91
CA LYS A 133 -4.88 -13.27 -8.92
C LYS A 133 -5.94 -12.18 -8.74
N LEU A 134 -5.71 -11.22 -7.83
CA LEU A 134 -6.60 -10.07 -7.65
C LEU A 134 -6.74 -9.25 -8.93
N ASN A 135 -5.63 -8.93 -9.61
CA ASN A 135 -5.66 -8.23 -10.89
C ASN A 135 -6.45 -9.01 -11.95
N ALA A 136 -6.31 -10.34 -11.98
CA ALA A 136 -7.08 -11.20 -12.89
C ALA A 136 -8.58 -11.24 -12.56
N VAL A 137 -8.95 -11.13 -11.28
CA VAL A 137 -10.36 -10.97 -10.86
C VAL A 137 -10.88 -9.61 -11.28
N GLU A 138 -10.18 -8.53 -10.94
CA GLU A 138 -10.56 -7.16 -11.30
C GLU A 138 -10.81 -7.01 -12.80
N ALA A 139 -9.97 -7.63 -13.62
CA ALA A 139 -10.07 -7.56 -15.10
C ALA A 139 -11.36 -8.17 -15.66
N LYS A 140 -12.08 -9.02 -14.93
CA LYS A 140 -13.34 -9.64 -15.36
C LYS A 140 -14.56 -8.75 -15.13
N TYR A 141 -14.43 -7.65 -14.40
CA TYR A 141 -15.55 -6.81 -13.99
C TYR A 141 -15.42 -5.38 -14.53
N PRO A 142 -16.54 -4.68 -14.75
CA PRO A 142 -16.54 -3.26 -15.03
C PRO A 142 -15.84 -2.48 -13.91
N ARG A 143 -15.19 -1.37 -14.26
CA ARG A 143 -14.35 -0.57 -13.33
C ARG A 143 -15.00 -0.27 -11.97
N LYS A 144 -16.31 -0.02 -11.96
CA LYS A 144 -17.08 0.30 -10.74
C LYS A 144 -17.25 -0.88 -9.79
N GLU A 145 -17.17 -2.11 -10.31
CA GLU A 145 -17.41 -3.36 -9.57
C GLU A 145 -16.10 -4.07 -9.19
N GLN A 146 -14.96 -3.69 -9.77
CA GLN A 146 -13.67 -4.36 -9.61
C GLN A 146 -13.25 -4.52 -8.15
N CYS A 147 -13.39 -3.46 -7.37
CA CYS A 147 -12.91 -3.46 -5.98
C CYS A 147 -13.74 -4.35 -5.07
N GLU A 148 -15.08 -4.34 -5.23
CA GLU A 148 -15.97 -5.23 -4.46
C GLU A 148 -15.71 -6.69 -4.84
N ALA A 149 -15.68 -7.01 -6.14
CA ALA A 149 -15.38 -8.36 -6.61
C ALA A 149 -14.00 -8.86 -6.14
N GLY A 150 -12.99 -7.98 -6.15
CA GLY A 150 -11.67 -8.29 -5.65
C GLY A 150 -11.66 -8.51 -4.14
N LYS A 151 -12.39 -7.70 -3.37
CA LYS A 151 -12.54 -7.86 -1.92
C LYS A 151 -13.22 -9.18 -1.57
N ASP A 152 -14.32 -9.51 -2.23
CA ASP A 152 -15.02 -10.78 -2.02
C ASP A 152 -14.11 -11.97 -2.33
N TRP A 153 -13.36 -11.89 -3.42
CA TRP A 153 -12.38 -12.93 -3.76
C TRP A 153 -11.30 -13.05 -2.68
N LEU A 154 -10.75 -11.92 -2.20
CA LEU A 154 -9.68 -11.90 -1.19
C LEU A 154 -10.14 -12.52 0.12
N LEU A 155 -11.32 -12.16 0.63
CA LEU A 155 -11.90 -12.74 1.85
C LEU A 155 -12.14 -14.24 1.69
N ASN A 156 -12.70 -14.68 0.57
CA ASN A 156 -12.88 -16.09 0.27
C ASN A 156 -11.54 -16.84 0.16
N TYR A 157 -10.51 -16.21 -0.41
CA TYR A 157 -9.18 -16.78 -0.48
C TYR A 157 -8.58 -16.99 0.92
N LEU A 158 -8.65 -15.99 1.78
CA LEU A 158 -8.17 -16.06 3.16
C LEU A 158 -8.89 -17.16 3.94
N HIS A 159 -10.22 -17.18 3.90
CA HIS A 159 -11.04 -18.19 4.56
C HIS A 159 -10.72 -19.63 4.14
N LYS A 160 -10.46 -19.85 2.84
CA LYS A 160 -10.18 -21.19 2.30
C LYS A 160 -8.74 -21.67 2.49
N ASN A 161 -7.78 -20.75 2.50
CA ASN A 161 -6.36 -21.09 2.44
C ASN A 161 -5.61 -20.76 3.73
N THR A 162 -6.25 -20.07 4.67
CA THR A 162 -5.65 -19.65 5.93
C THR A 162 -6.63 -19.87 7.08
N ARG A 163 -6.17 -19.66 8.32
CA ARG A 163 -7.03 -19.62 9.51
C ARG A 163 -7.55 -18.21 9.83
N TYR A 164 -7.34 -17.25 8.93
CA TYR A 164 -7.65 -15.85 9.14
C TYR A 164 -8.74 -15.40 8.18
N ASP A 165 -9.73 -14.68 8.71
CA ASP A 165 -10.83 -14.09 7.95
C ASP A 165 -10.60 -12.58 7.70
N ASP A 166 -9.54 -12.02 8.26
CA ASP A 166 -9.16 -10.61 8.18
C ASP A 166 -7.75 -10.44 7.61
N LEU A 167 -7.61 -9.52 6.64
CA LEU A 167 -6.34 -9.26 5.95
C LEU A 167 -5.26 -8.80 6.92
N THR A 168 -5.61 -7.91 7.86
CA THR A 168 -4.67 -7.38 8.84
C THR A 168 -4.11 -8.50 9.73
N GLN A 169 -4.97 -9.38 10.23
CA GLN A 169 -4.55 -10.54 11.03
C GLN A 169 -3.64 -11.47 10.22
N TYR A 170 -3.99 -11.72 8.95
CA TYR A 170 -3.16 -12.55 8.07
C TYR A 170 -1.78 -11.94 7.82
N VAL A 171 -1.70 -10.64 7.57
CA VAL A 171 -0.43 -9.92 7.40
C VAL A 171 0.41 -10.01 8.67
N LEU A 172 -0.18 -9.70 9.83
CA LEU A 172 0.50 -9.70 11.13
C LEU A 172 0.95 -11.08 11.59
N SER A 173 0.26 -12.15 11.18
CA SER A 173 0.62 -13.53 11.56
C SER A 173 1.97 -13.98 11.01
N GLY A 174 2.51 -13.27 10.05
CA GLY A 174 3.81 -13.53 9.45
C GLY A 174 4.92 -12.62 9.97
N LEU A 175 4.65 -11.72 10.91
CA LEU A 175 5.63 -10.86 11.55
C LEU A 175 6.04 -11.43 12.90
#